data_fe6059da397366b99ad75dea6243f102
#
_entry.id   fe6059da397366b99ad75dea6243f102
#
_cell.length_a   1.000
_cell.length_b   1.000
_cell.length_c   1.000
_cell.angle_alpha   90.00
_cell.angle_beta   90.00
_cell.angle_gamma   90.00
#
_symmetry.space_group_name_H-M   'P 1'
#
loop_
_entity.id
_entity.type
_entity.pdbx_description
1 polymer ?
#
loop_
_entity_poly.entity_id
_entity_poly.type
_entity_poly.pdbx_seq_one_letter_code
_entity_poly.pdbx_strand_id
1 'polypeptide(L)'
;MVMLMKIAICDDEKMVREILTEKIRKYYFNQNKDVEIIHFKNGELLLKYEKLFEFDLLFLDVDMPGKNGLEIAREIRNQRNEKLLIVFLTAYREFVFESFKVDAFRYLVKPLRMPELRETLESIEQKNHEPEAYLSFAFQNEMYSIKYADIIYMEGMRDKVWIYCKNHTYRWRGRMKNLNEMLENKGFFQIHQSYIINMDKIWKYSSKNVLLEGNYEVPISRYRFDEFKEEYIKFWSNML
;
A
#
# COMPACT_ATOMS: atom_id res chain seq x y z
N MET A 1 4.42 19.59 -14.04
CA MET A 1 3.09 19.17 -14.56
C MET A 1 2.31 18.65 -13.36
N VAL A 2 1.26 19.36 -12.93
CA VAL A 2 0.43 18.89 -11.81
C VAL A 2 -0.31 17.65 -12.31
N MET A 3 -0.08 16.50 -11.70
CA MET A 3 -0.75 15.26 -12.09
C MET A 3 -2.22 15.37 -11.64
N LEU A 4 -3.15 15.27 -12.59
CA LEU A 4 -4.58 15.30 -12.34
C LEU A 4 -4.97 14.00 -11.60
N MET A 5 -5.51 14.12 -10.39
CA MET A 5 -5.95 12.95 -9.63
C MET A 5 -7.23 12.38 -10.22
N LYS A 6 -7.24 11.09 -10.53
CA LYS A 6 -8.38 10.37 -11.07
C LYS A 6 -9.06 9.52 -10.01
N ILE A 7 -10.32 9.79 -9.74
CA ILE A 7 -11.09 9.14 -8.68
C ILE A 7 -12.30 8.42 -9.27
N ALA A 8 -12.45 7.13 -8.91
CA ALA A 8 -13.67 6.38 -9.13
C ALA A 8 -14.56 6.40 -7.88
N ILE A 9 -15.86 6.54 -8.05
CA ILE A 9 -16.85 6.38 -6.99
C ILE A 9 -17.85 5.30 -7.43
N CYS A 10 -17.86 4.18 -6.70
CA CYS A 10 -18.76 3.06 -6.94
C CYS A 10 -19.70 2.87 -5.75
N ASP A 11 -20.97 3.16 -5.96
CA ASP A 11 -22.05 3.10 -4.97
C ASP A 11 -23.37 2.99 -5.75
N ASP A 12 -24.34 2.20 -5.34
CA ASP A 12 -25.61 2.08 -6.07
C ASP A 12 -26.51 3.31 -5.86
N GLU A 13 -26.37 4.01 -4.72
CA GLU A 13 -27.11 5.20 -4.40
C GLU A 13 -26.56 6.44 -5.14
N LYS A 14 -27.32 6.95 -6.12
CA LYS A 14 -26.92 8.15 -6.87
C LYS A 14 -26.65 9.36 -5.98
N MET A 15 -27.46 9.54 -4.93
CA MET A 15 -27.33 10.67 -4.01
C MET A 15 -26.01 10.63 -3.23
N VAL A 16 -25.56 9.44 -2.81
CA VAL A 16 -24.27 9.26 -2.12
C VAL A 16 -23.13 9.65 -3.04
N ARG A 17 -23.15 9.18 -4.31
CA ARG A 17 -22.13 9.55 -5.30
C ARG A 17 -22.04 11.06 -5.54
N GLU A 18 -23.19 11.74 -5.64
CA GLU A 18 -23.25 13.18 -5.86
C GLU A 18 -22.73 13.98 -4.66
N ILE A 19 -23.17 13.63 -3.45
CA ILE A 19 -22.70 14.27 -2.20
C ILE A 19 -21.18 14.08 -2.03
N LEU A 20 -20.68 12.88 -2.25
CA LEU A 20 -19.25 12.61 -2.15
C LEU A 20 -18.46 13.40 -3.18
N THR A 21 -18.93 13.46 -4.42
CA THR A 21 -18.33 14.26 -5.48
C THR A 21 -18.24 15.74 -5.11
N GLU A 22 -19.32 16.32 -4.59
CA GLU A 22 -19.33 17.73 -4.16
C GLU A 22 -18.29 17.98 -3.06
N LYS A 23 -18.24 17.09 -2.05
CA LYS A 23 -17.27 17.18 -0.95
C LYS A 23 -15.83 17.07 -1.43
N ILE A 24 -15.53 16.13 -2.33
CA ILE A 24 -14.19 15.94 -2.92
C ILE A 24 -13.79 17.15 -3.76
N ARG A 25 -14.68 17.62 -4.64
CA ARG A 25 -14.39 18.80 -5.46
C ARG A 25 -14.15 20.04 -4.62
N LYS A 26 -14.92 20.26 -3.55
CA LYS A 26 -14.71 21.36 -2.61
C LYS A 26 -13.34 21.27 -1.92
N TYR A 27 -12.91 20.08 -1.56
CA TYR A 27 -11.59 19.86 -0.95
C TYR A 27 -10.46 20.25 -1.90
N TYR A 28 -10.47 19.74 -3.15
CA TYR A 28 -9.44 20.03 -4.14
C TYR A 28 -9.46 21.47 -4.65
N PHE A 29 -10.64 22.04 -4.83
CA PHE A 29 -10.80 23.44 -5.20
C PHE A 29 -10.14 24.39 -4.19
N ASN A 30 -10.28 24.13 -2.90
CA ASN A 30 -9.63 24.93 -1.85
C ASN A 30 -8.09 24.84 -1.87
N GLN A 31 -7.53 23.87 -2.59
CA GLN A 31 -6.09 23.68 -2.77
C GLN A 31 -5.60 24.11 -4.16
N ASN A 32 -6.44 24.72 -4.99
CA ASN A 32 -6.17 25.05 -6.38
C ASN A 32 -5.72 23.84 -7.22
N LYS A 33 -6.34 22.68 -6.98
CA LYS A 33 -6.09 21.44 -7.71
C LYS A 33 -7.34 20.99 -8.44
N ASP A 34 -7.16 20.43 -9.64
CA ASP A 34 -8.23 19.79 -10.40
C ASP A 34 -8.30 18.29 -10.07
N VAL A 35 -9.49 17.72 -10.21
CA VAL A 35 -9.76 16.29 -9.99
C VAL A 35 -10.74 15.77 -11.03
N GLU A 36 -10.45 14.61 -11.59
CA GLU A 36 -11.36 13.87 -12.47
C GLU A 36 -12.12 12.82 -11.63
N ILE A 37 -13.46 12.83 -11.70
CA ILE A 37 -14.30 11.92 -10.93
C ILE A 37 -15.25 11.19 -11.87
N ILE A 38 -15.21 9.85 -11.84
CA ILE A 38 -16.09 8.98 -12.62
C ILE A 38 -16.96 8.14 -11.68
N HIS A 39 -18.27 8.04 -12.01
CA HIS A 39 -19.24 7.33 -11.21
C HIS A 39 -19.58 5.96 -11.79
N PHE A 40 -19.69 4.98 -10.93
CA PHE A 40 -20.19 3.64 -11.22
C PHE A 40 -21.36 3.30 -10.30
N LYS A 41 -22.46 2.82 -10.87
CA LYS A 41 -23.66 2.45 -10.09
C LYS A 41 -23.63 1.03 -9.54
N ASN A 42 -22.64 0.23 -9.93
CA ASN A 42 -22.41 -1.12 -9.44
C ASN A 42 -21.00 -1.59 -9.79
N GLY A 43 -20.56 -2.66 -9.14
CA GLY A 43 -19.23 -3.23 -9.33
C GLY A 43 -18.98 -3.85 -10.70
N GLU A 44 -20.02 -4.35 -11.39
CA GLU A 44 -19.84 -4.93 -12.71
C GLU A 44 -19.43 -3.89 -13.75
N LEU A 45 -20.01 -2.68 -13.69
CA LEU A 45 -19.62 -1.60 -14.57
C LEU A 45 -18.23 -1.08 -14.25
N LEU A 46 -17.85 -1.03 -12.97
CA LEU A 46 -16.51 -0.68 -12.55
C LEU A 46 -15.48 -1.69 -13.07
N LEU A 47 -15.71 -3.00 -12.89
CA LEU A 47 -14.78 -4.06 -13.32
C LEU A 47 -14.64 -4.16 -14.85
N LYS A 48 -15.68 -3.78 -15.61
CA LYS A 48 -15.66 -3.76 -17.08
C LYS A 48 -15.06 -2.48 -17.66
N TYR A 49 -14.73 -1.50 -16.82
CA TYR A 49 -14.19 -0.24 -17.30
C TYR A 49 -12.73 -0.41 -17.76
N GLU A 50 -12.48 -0.21 -19.06
CA GLU A 50 -11.15 -0.45 -19.69
C GLU A 50 -10.01 0.34 -19.03
N LYS A 51 -10.33 1.50 -18.45
CA LYS A 51 -9.36 2.39 -17.79
C LYS A 51 -9.40 2.28 -16.27
N LEU A 52 -9.90 1.19 -15.72
CA LEU A 52 -9.97 0.98 -14.26
C LEU A 52 -8.61 1.23 -13.57
N PHE A 53 -7.53 0.84 -14.22
CA PHE A 53 -6.17 0.95 -13.68
C PHE A 53 -5.51 2.33 -13.89
N GLU A 54 -6.22 3.28 -14.51
CA GLU A 54 -5.79 4.67 -14.57
C GLU A 54 -6.28 5.48 -13.35
N PHE A 55 -7.16 4.93 -12.51
CA PHE A 55 -7.58 5.60 -11.28
C PHE A 55 -6.51 5.52 -10.21
N ASP A 56 -6.35 6.62 -9.47
CA ASP A 56 -5.48 6.71 -8.29
C ASP A 56 -6.23 6.26 -7.03
N LEU A 57 -7.54 6.53 -6.99
CA LEU A 57 -8.39 6.32 -5.82
C LEU A 57 -9.76 5.77 -6.23
N LEU A 58 -10.23 4.77 -5.50
CA LEU A 58 -11.57 4.21 -5.59
C LEU A 58 -12.29 4.35 -4.25
N PHE A 59 -13.38 5.09 -4.23
CA PHE A 59 -14.39 4.98 -3.16
C PHE A 59 -15.36 3.87 -3.54
N LEU A 60 -15.50 2.87 -2.70
CA LEU A 60 -16.26 1.65 -2.99
C LEU A 60 -17.24 1.34 -1.87
N ASP A 61 -18.52 1.38 -2.17
CA ASP A 61 -19.52 0.93 -1.22
C ASP A 61 -19.39 -0.58 -0.96
N VAL A 62 -19.54 -0.97 0.30
CA VAL A 62 -19.50 -2.39 0.69
C VAL A 62 -20.83 -3.06 0.39
N ASP A 63 -21.95 -2.39 0.62
CA ASP A 63 -23.29 -2.97 0.55
C ASP A 63 -24.01 -2.55 -0.73
N MET A 64 -23.70 -3.26 -1.83
CA MET A 64 -24.30 -3.04 -3.12
C MET A 64 -25.05 -4.29 -3.61
N PRO A 65 -26.13 -4.13 -4.38
CA PRO A 65 -26.80 -5.26 -5.03
C PRO A 65 -25.88 -6.03 -5.99
N GLY A 66 -25.92 -7.34 -5.93
CA GLY A 66 -25.07 -8.23 -6.73
C GLY A 66 -23.74 -8.53 -6.02
N LYS A 67 -22.61 -8.22 -6.65
CA LYS A 67 -21.31 -8.36 -5.99
C LYS A 67 -21.11 -7.24 -4.96
N ASN A 68 -20.80 -7.62 -3.73
CA ASN A 68 -20.47 -6.66 -2.70
C ASN A 68 -19.09 -6.01 -2.91
N GLY A 69 -18.84 -4.88 -2.24
CA GLY A 69 -17.60 -4.14 -2.42
C GLY A 69 -16.33 -4.92 -2.06
N LEU A 70 -16.38 -5.83 -1.10
CA LEU A 70 -15.24 -6.67 -0.73
C LEU A 70 -14.89 -7.69 -1.83
N GLU A 71 -15.89 -8.27 -2.48
CA GLU A 71 -15.68 -9.17 -3.63
C GLU A 71 -15.07 -8.43 -4.80
N ILE A 72 -15.55 -7.22 -5.09
CA ILE A 72 -15.01 -6.36 -6.14
C ILE A 72 -13.55 -6.00 -5.85
N ALA A 73 -13.25 -5.59 -4.61
CA ALA A 73 -11.88 -5.26 -4.22
C ALA A 73 -10.94 -6.46 -4.36
N ARG A 74 -11.38 -7.67 -4.00
CA ARG A 74 -10.61 -8.91 -4.22
C ARG A 74 -10.34 -9.16 -5.70
N GLU A 75 -11.32 -8.96 -6.58
CA GLU A 75 -11.14 -9.12 -8.02
C GLU A 75 -10.13 -8.09 -8.58
N ILE A 76 -10.18 -6.83 -8.10
CA ILE A 76 -9.20 -5.80 -8.47
C ILE A 76 -7.79 -6.20 -8.02
N ARG A 77 -7.62 -6.66 -6.77
CA ARG A 77 -6.32 -7.09 -6.24
C ARG A 77 -5.77 -8.33 -6.96
N ASN A 78 -6.63 -9.28 -7.33
CA ASN A 78 -6.23 -10.47 -8.09
C ASN A 78 -5.66 -10.12 -9.48
N GLN A 79 -6.02 -8.98 -10.05
CA GLN A 79 -5.45 -8.46 -11.30
C GLN A 79 -4.10 -7.74 -11.09
N ARG A 80 -3.49 -7.88 -9.90
CA ARG A 80 -2.18 -7.31 -9.51
C ARG A 80 -2.12 -5.78 -9.56
N ASN A 81 -3.22 -5.10 -9.35
CA ASN A 81 -3.21 -3.65 -9.20
C ASN A 81 -3.12 -3.25 -7.72
N GLU A 82 -1.90 -3.14 -7.22
CA GLU A 82 -1.60 -2.67 -5.88
C GLU A 82 -1.56 -1.13 -5.78
N LYS A 83 -1.54 -0.42 -6.91
CA LYS A 83 -1.45 1.04 -6.95
C LYS A 83 -2.77 1.74 -6.66
N LEU A 84 -3.89 1.15 -7.09
CA LEU A 84 -5.21 1.74 -6.87
C LEU A 84 -5.55 1.75 -5.38
N LEU A 85 -5.62 2.92 -4.77
CA LEU A 85 -6.02 3.08 -3.39
C LEU A 85 -7.53 2.83 -3.27
N ILE A 86 -7.94 1.94 -2.36
CA ILE A 86 -9.35 1.62 -2.15
C ILE A 86 -9.77 2.15 -0.78
N VAL A 87 -10.77 3.03 -0.78
CA VAL A 87 -11.45 3.52 0.41
C VAL A 87 -12.87 2.97 0.41
N PHE A 88 -13.19 2.13 1.39
CA PHE A 88 -14.53 1.61 1.51
C PHE A 88 -15.50 2.63 2.13
N LEU A 89 -16.71 2.62 1.60
CA LEU A 89 -17.87 3.29 2.19
C LEU A 89 -18.76 2.23 2.81
N THR A 90 -19.24 2.42 4.02
CA THR A 90 -20.11 1.43 4.66
C THR A 90 -21.06 2.06 5.67
N ALA A 91 -22.26 1.52 5.78
CA ALA A 91 -23.18 1.85 6.87
C ALA A 91 -22.83 1.10 8.16
N TYR A 92 -22.01 0.04 8.11
CA TYR A 92 -21.76 -0.87 9.20
C TYR A 92 -20.30 -0.90 9.63
N ARG A 93 -20.00 -0.65 10.89
CA ARG A 93 -18.65 -0.70 11.46
C ARG A 93 -18.05 -2.10 11.53
N GLU A 94 -18.87 -3.14 11.44
CA GLU A 94 -18.47 -4.54 11.64
C GLU A 94 -17.64 -5.09 10.47
N PHE A 95 -17.77 -4.53 9.27
CA PHE A 95 -17.00 -4.95 8.09
C PHE A 95 -15.51 -4.52 8.10
N VAL A 96 -15.11 -3.70 9.09
CA VAL A 96 -13.70 -3.26 9.23
C VAL A 96 -12.73 -4.44 9.35
N PHE A 97 -13.14 -5.55 9.99
CA PHE A 97 -12.27 -6.73 10.16
C PHE A 97 -12.06 -7.59 8.91
N GLU A 98 -12.99 -7.59 7.97
CA GLU A 98 -12.82 -8.36 6.71
C GLU A 98 -11.92 -7.65 5.69
N SER A 99 -11.72 -6.40 5.86
CA SER A 99 -10.98 -5.50 4.96
C SER A 99 -9.48 -5.68 4.97
N PHE A 100 -8.91 -6.13 6.05
CA PHE A 100 -7.48 -6.47 6.13
C PHE A 100 -7.05 -7.50 5.07
N LYS A 101 -8.03 -8.25 4.51
CA LYS A 101 -7.78 -9.26 3.46
C LYS A 101 -7.65 -8.67 2.04
N VAL A 102 -8.01 -7.41 1.83
CA VAL A 102 -8.07 -6.79 0.48
C VAL A 102 -7.20 -5.55 0.35
N ASP A 103 -6.29 -5.31 1.28
CA ASP A 103 -5.38 -4.16 1.30
C ASP A 103 -6.12 -2.84 1.03
N ALA A 104 -7.12 -2.58 1.88
CA ALA A 104 -7.86 -1.33 1.83
C ALA A 104 -7.04 -0.19 2.45
N PHE A 105 -7.04 0.97 1.79
CA PHE A 105 -6.36 2.14 2.33
C PHE A 105 -7.06 2.70 3.58
N ARG A 106 -8.39 2.79 3.54
CA ARG A 106 -9.20 3.30 4.68
C ARG A 106 -10.68 2.90 4.56
N TYR A 107 -11.40 3.09 5.68
CA TYR A 107 -12.86 2.97 5.79
C TYR A 107 -13.48 4.29 6.17
N LEU A 108 -14.58 4.62 5.53
CA LEU A 108 -15.44 5.74 5.90
C LEU A 108 -16.85 5.25 6.18
N VAL A 109 -17.37 5.59 7.34
CA VAL A 109 -18.72 5.20 7.76
C VAL A 109 -19.73 6.22 7.26
N LYS A 110 -20.81 5.74 6.63
CA LYS A 110 -21.95 6.59 6.25
C LYS A 110 -22.76 6.99 7.51
N PRO A 111 -23.24 8.25 7.64
CA PRO A 111 -23.12 9.36 6.70
C PRO A 111 -21.72 9.99 6.71
N LEU A 112 -21.20 10.27 5.51
CA LEU A 112 -19.84 10.80 5.32
C LEU A 112 -19.64 12.17 5.96
N ARG A 113 -18.72 12.26 6.91
CA ARG A 113 -18.36 13.51 7.59
C ARG A 113 -17.15 14.17 6.92
N MET A 114 -17.20 15.50 6.79
CA MET A 114 -16.10 16.24 6.17
C MET A 114 -14.75 16.09 6.85
N PRO A 115 -14.62 16.05 8.20
CA PRO A 115 -13.33 15.86 8.85
C PRO A 115 -12.68 14.52 8.47
N GLU A 116 -13.44 13.42 8.50
CA GLU A 116 -12.96 12.07 8.17
C GLU A 116 -12.55 11.95 6.70
N LEU A 117 -13.35 12.53 5.78
CA LEU A 117 -13.01 12.58 4.37
C LEU A 117 -11.75 13.42 4.12
N ARG A 118 -11.62 14.58 4.77
CA ARG A 118 -10.44 15.44 4.66
C ARG A 118 -9.18 14.71 5.11
N GLU A 119 -9.19 14.11 6.29
CA GLU A 119 -8.07 13.33 6.82
C GLU A 119 -7.67 12.18 5.87
N THR A 120 -8.66 11.53 5.25
CA THR A 120 -8.42 10.48 4.26
C THR A 120 -7.72 11.04 3.01
N LEU A 121 -8.21 12.14 2.45
CA LEU A 121 -7.63 12.76 1.27
C LEU A 121 -6.23 13.33 1.54
N GLU A 122 -6.00 13.93 2.71
CA GLU A 122 -4.67 14.40 3.15
C GLU A 122 -3.67 13.25 3.25
N SER A 123 -4.08 12.12 3.84
CA SER A 123 -3.24 10.91 3.93
C SER A 123 -2.89 10.33 2.56
N ILE A 124 -3.85 10.35 1.61
CA ILE A 124 -3.63 9.92 0.23
C ILE A 124 -2.65 10.85 -0.49
N GLU A 125 -2.80 12.16 -0.31
CA GLU A 125 -1.88 13.14 -0.89
C GLU A 125 -0.47 12.98 -0.33
N GLN A 126 -0.31 12.79 0.97
CA GLN A 126 0.99 12.52 1.59
C GLN A 126 1.62 11.25 0.99
N LYS A 127 0.87 10.16 0.86
CA LYS A 127 1.35 8.92 0.22
C LYS A 127 1.76 9.13 -1.24
N ASN A 128 1.03 9.96 -1.98
CA ASN A 128 1.36 10.28 -3.38
C ASN A 128 2.51 11.29 -3.50
N HIS A 129 2.79 12.08 -2.46
CA HIS A 129 3.88 13.05 -2.40
C HIS A 129 5.13 12.50 -1.71
N GLU A 130 5.06 11.36 -1.04
CA GLU A 130 6.30 10.70 -0.63
C GLU A 130 7.09 10.37 -1.89
N PRO A 131 8.29 10.95 -2.06
CA PRO A 131 9.11 10.60 -3.21
C PRO A 131 9.31 9.10 -3.15
N GLU A 132 8.95 8.40 -4.23
CA GLU A 132 9.22 6.97 -4.34
C GLU A 132 10.65 6.71 -3.85
N ALA A 133 10.78 6.06 -2.73
CA ALA A 133 12.07 5.87 -2.11
C ALA A 133 12.79 4.72 -2.83
N TYR A 134 13.99 5.00 -3.31
CA TYR A 134 14.80 4.04 -4.07
C TYR A 134 16.07 3.68 -3.33
N LEU A 135 16.44 2.41 -3.40
CA LEU A 135 17.79 1.97 -3.13
C LEU A 135 18.61 2.11 -4.40
N SER A 136 19.55 3.06 -4.41
CA SER A 136 20.45 3.27 -5.55
C SER A 136 21.84 2.73 -5.25
N PHE A 137 22.40 1.95 -6.17
CA PHE A 137 23.74 1.38 -6.03
C PHE A 137 24.38 1.07 -7.39
N ALA A 138 25.72 1.03 -7.40
CA ALA A 138 26.49 0.63 -8.57
C ALA A 138 26.73 -0.88 -8.59
N PHE A 139 26.52 -1.52 -9.74
CA PHE A 139 26.87 -2.92 -9.99
C PHE A 139 27.30 -3.09 -11.45
N GLN A 140 28.46 -3.72 -11.70
CA GLN A 140 29.03 -3.99 -13.04
C GLN A 140 29.15 -2.73 -13.93
N ASN A 141 29.56 -1.59 -13.36
CA ASN A 141 29.65 -0.28 -14.00
C ASN A 141 28.29 0.35 -14.42
N GLU A 142 27.20 -0.19 -13.95
CA GLU A 142 25.84 0.36 -14.13
C GLU A 142 25.27 0.85 -12.80
N MET A 143 24.44 1.89 -12.86
CA MET A 143 23.69 2.38 -11.73
C MET A 143 22.30 1.75 -11.70
N TYR A 144 21.97 1.10 -10.60
CA TYR A 144 20.65 0.53 -10.36
C TYR A 144 19.89 1.41 -9.36
N SER A 145 18.61 1.57 -9.61
CA SER A 145 17.66 2.23 -8.71
C SER A 145 16.45 1.32 -8.54
N ILE A 146 16.29 0.75 -7.35
CA ILE A 146 15.21 -0.19 -7.02
C ILE A 146 14.27 0.49 -6.05
N LYS A 147 12.96 0.49 -6.34
CA LYS A 147 11.96 0.99 -5.40
C LYS A 147 11.99 0.17 -4.12
N TYR A 148 11.92 0.81 -2.97
CA TYR A 148 11.83 0.09 -1.69
C TYR A 148 10.62 -0.84 -1.65
N ALA A 149 9.49 -0.44 -2.23
CA ALA A 149 8.28 -1.24 -2.32
C ALA A 149 8.45 -2.56 -3.10
N ASP A 150 9.43 -2.63 -4.01
CA ASP A 150 9.70 -3.84 -4.81
C ASP A 150 10.63 -4.83 -4.08
N ILE A 151 11.32 -4.37 -3.03
CA ILE A 151 12.28 -5.19 -2.28
C ILE A 151 11.52 -6.03 -1.25
N ILE A 152 11.74 -7.35 -1.25
CA ILE A 152 11.14 -8.27 -0.29
C ILE A 152 12.07 -8.47 0.90
N TYR A 153 13.32 -8.87 0.63
CA TYR A 153 14.35 -9.02 1.65
C TYR A 153 15.75 -8.97 1.02
N MET A 154 16.75 -8.94 1.87
CA MET A 154 18.15 -8.93 1.48
C MET A 154 18.91 -9.98 2.28
N GLU A 155 19.83 -10.68 1.61
CA GLU A 155 20.64 -11.75 2.18
C GLU A 155 22.12 -11.49 1.99
N GLY A 156 22.86 -11.44 3.09
CA GLY A 156 24.31 -11.31 3.10
C GLY A 156 25.02 -12.65 2.93
N MET A 157 25.82 -12.76 1.90
CA MET A 157 26.67 -13.92 1.65
C MET A 157 28.14 -13.48 1.45
N ARG A 158 28.96 -13.61 2.46
CA ARG A 158 30.38 -13.20 2.47
C ARG A 158 30.53 -11.69 2.23
N ASP A 159 31.06 -11.29 1.06
CA ASP A 159 31.32 -9.91 0.65
C ASP A 159 30.24 -9.31 -0.25
N LYS A 160 29.12 -9.99 -0.39
CA LYS A 160 28.02 -9.64 -1.27
C LYS A 160 26.69 -9.67 -0.55
N VAL A 161 25.76 -8.87 -1.00
CA VAL A 161 24.38 -8.90 -0.57
C VAL A 161 23.49 -9.16 -1.79
N TRP A 162 22.62 -10.13 -1.67
CA TRP A 162 21.56 -10.40 -2.63
C TRP A 162 20.30 -9.63 -2.23
N ILE A 163 19.72 -8.89 -3.16
CA ILE A 163 18.51 -8.11 -2.97
C ILE A 163 17.39 -8.80 -3.74
N TYR A 164 16.50 -9.43 -3.00
CA TYR A 164 15.39 -10.18 -3.57
C TYR A 164 14.18 -9.26 -3.73
N CYS A 165 13.76 -9.10 -4.98
CA CYS A 165 12.60 -8.31 -5.38
C CYS A 165 11.51 -9.21 -5.99
N LYS A 166 10.31 -8.70 -6.15
CA LYS A 166 9.15 -9.43 -6.69
C LYS A 166 9.44 -10.14 -8.03
N ASN A 167 10.15 -9.51 -8.93
CA ASN A 167 10.38 -10.00 -10.30
C ASN A 167 11.85 -10.23 -10.65
N HIS A 168 12.78 -9.85 -9.79
CA HIS A 168 14.21 -9.90 -10.09
C HIS A 168 15.04 -9.98 -8.81
N THR A 169 16.26 -10.53 -8.92
CA THR A 169 17.22 -10.54 -7.82
C THR A 169 18.47 -9.80 -8.25
N TYR A 170 18.88 -8.82 -7.46
CA TYR A 170 20.07 -8.02 -7.70
C TYR A 170 21.20 -8.46 -6.77
N ARG A 171 22.41 -8.17 -7.19
CA ARG A 171 23.60 -8.41 -6.38
C ARG A 171 24.31 -7.10 -6.11
N TRP A 172 24.43 -6.76 -4.84
CA TRP A 172 25.19 -5.60 -4.39
C TRP A 172 26.51 -6.03 -3.75
N ARG A 173 27.58 -5.27 -4.03
CA ARG A 173 28.90 -5.50 -3.44
C ARG A 173 29.09 -4.57 -2.26
N GLY A 174 28.95 -5.09 -1.05
CA GLY A 174 29.09 -4.30 0.17
C GLY A 174 28.77 -5.13 1.42
N ARG A 175 28.81 -4.50 2.57
CA ARG A 175 28.55 -5.14 3.87
C ARG A 175 27.12 -4.88 4.30
N MET A 176 26.48 -5.88 4.92
CA MET A 176 25.12 -5.75 5.48
C MET A 176 24.98 -4.53 6.40
N LYS A 177 26.00 -4.21 7.20
CA LYS A 177 25.99 -3.04 8.07
C LYS A 177 25.73 -1.74 7.30
N ASN A 178 26.45 -1.52 6.22
CA ASN A 178 26.30 -0.30 5.41
C ASN A 178 24.90 -0.22 4.79
N LEU A 179 24.36 -1.37 4.35
CA LEU A 179 23.04 -1.43 3.78
C LEU A 179 21.97 -1.17 4.84
N ASN A 180 22.14 -1.71 6.05
CA ASN A 180 21.24 -1.46 7.16
C ASN A 180 21.19 0.04 7.54
N GLU A 181 22.34 0.71 7.57
CA GLU A 181 22.43 2.18 7.80
C GLU A 181 21.70 2.97 6.69
N MET A 182 21.83 2.56 5.43
CA MET A 182 21.11 3.20 4.30
C MET A 182 19.59 3.03 4.37
N LEU A 183 19.12 1.97 5.01
CA LEU A 183 17.71 1.58 5.10
C LEU A 183 17.06 1.94 6.45
N GLU A 184 17.78 2.60 7.32
CA GLU A 184 17.27 3.04 8.62
C GLU A 184 16.04 3.95 8.45
N ASN A 185 15.00 3.72 9.23
CA ASN A 185 13.72 4.43 9.18
C ASN A 185 12.97 4.37 7.83
N LYS A 186 13.25 3.35 7.00
CA LYS A 186 12.65 3.18 5.67
C LYS A 186 11.80 1.91 5.54
N GLY A 187 11.27 1.42 6.65
CA GLY A 187 10.43 0.22 6.67
C GLY A 187 11.20 -1.11 6.59
N PHE A 188 12.51 -1.07 6.73
CA PHE A 188 13.36 -2.27 6.76
C PHE A 188 13.87 -2.57 8.15
N PHE A 189 14.06 -3.86 8.45
CA PHE A 189 14.60 -4.30 9.72
C PHE A 189 15.62 -5.43 9.52
N GLN A 190 16.79 -5.30 10.14
CA GLN A 190 17.80 -6.37 10.13
C GLN A 190 17.45 -7.42 11.16
N ILE A 191 16.78 -8.49 10.75
CA ILE A 191 16.23 -9.55 11.59
C ILE A 191 17.28 -10.60 12.01
N HIS A 192 18.37 -10.69 11.25
CA HIS A 192 19.47 -11.62 11.46
C HIS A 192 20.78 -10.98 10.96
N GLN A 193 21.95 -11.46 11.42
CA GLN A 193 23.24 -10.96 10.92
C GLN A 193 23.36 -10.97 9.38
N SER A 194 22.65 -11.92 8.74
CA SER A 194 22.66 -12.11 7.28
C SER A 194 21.36 -11.69 6.60
N TYR A 195 20.33 -11.20 7.31
CA TYR A 195 19.05 -10.89 6.69
C TYR A 195 18.52 -9.53 7.12
N ILE A 196 18.16 -8.71 6.13
CA ILE A 196 17.33 -7.51 6.27
C ILE A 196 16.02 -7.78 5.54
N ILE A 197 14.90 -7.56 6.19
CA ILE A 197 13.56 -7.74 5.61
C ILE A 197 12.85 -6.41 5.41
N ASN A 198 11.96 -6.35 4.43
CA ASN A 198 11.00 -5.28 4.30
C ASN A 198 9.78 -5.62 5.18
N MET A 199 9.48 -4.79 6.17
CA MET A 199 8.40 -5.02 7.12
C MET A 199 7.00 -4.97 6.47
N ASP A 200 6.85 -4.24 5.36
CA ASP A 200 5.64 -4.21 4.55
C ASP A 200 5.32 -5.55 3.85
N LYS A 201 6.33 -6.39 3.65
CA LYS A 201 6.23 -7.68 2.95
C LYS A 201 6.03 -8.88 3.86
N ILE A 202 5.77 -8.67 5.15
CA ILE A 202 5.57 -9.74 6.13
C ILE A 202 4.13 -10.27 6.03
N TRP A 203 3.98 -11.57 5.77
CA TRP A 203 2.71 -12.28 5.86
C TRP A 203 2.42 -12.80 7.25
N LYS A 204 3.42 -13.39 7.89
CA LYS A 204 3.34 -13.87 9.27
C LYS A 204 4.74 -14.07 9.85
N TYR A 205 4.83 -14.08 11.16
CA TYR A 205 6.08 -14.36 11.85
C TYR A 205 5.87 -15.25 13.09
N SER A 206 6.95 -15.90 13.50
CA SER A 206 7.08 -16.65 14.75
C SER A 206 8.36 -16.22 15.47
N SER A 207 8.65 -16.80 16.61
CA SER A 207 9.94 -16.55 17.31
C SER A 207 11.17 -17.09 16.60
N LYS A 208 11.00 -17.88 15.51
CA LYS A 208 12.10 -18.51 14.77
C LYS A 208 12.26 -17.99 13.36
N ASN A 209 11.15 -17.75 12.67
CA ASN A 209 11.13 -17.43 11.25
C ASN A 209 10.07 -16.36 10.94
N VAL A 210 10.32 -15.62 9.86
CA VAL A 210 9.38 -14.70 9.22
C VAL A 210 9.07 -15.22 7.83
N LEU A 211 7.79 -15.32 7.49
CA LEU A 211 7.30 -15.62 6.15
C LEU A 211 6.97 -14.30 5.44
N LEU A 212 7.58 -14.10 4.28
CA LEU A 212 7.45 -12.90 3.47
C LEU A 212 6.65 -13.16 2.20
N GLU A 213 6.25 -12.11 1.51
CA GLU A 213 5.67 -12.16 0.17
C GLU A 213 6.51 -13.07 -0.74
N GLY A 214 5.84 -13.83 -1.63
CA GLY A 214 6.50 -14.79 -2.50
C GLY A 214 6.90 -16.10 -1.82
N ASN A 215 6.37 -16.39 -0.61
CA ASN A 215 6.67 -17.58 0.20
C ASN A 215 8.13 -17.71 0.65
N TYR A 216 8.85 -16.60 0.74
CA TYR A 216 10.19 -16.61 1.30
C TYR A 216 10.14 -16.75 2.81
N GLU A 217 10.85 -17.73 3.35
CA GLU A 217 10.98 -17.94 4.79
C GLU A 217 12.41 -17.61 5.23
N VAL A 218 12.56 -16.64 6.12
CA VAL A 218 13.86 -16.19 6.62
C VAL A 218 13.95 -16.36 8.14
N PRO A 219 15.13 -16.79 8.67
CA PRO A 219 15.29 -16.99 10.10
C PRO A 219 15.39 -15.67 10.84
N ILE A 220 14.82 -15.63 12.06
CA ILE A 220 15.01 -14.52 12.98
C ILE A 220 16.03 -14.89 14.06
N SER A 221 16.94 -13.97 14.36
CA SER A 221 17.86 -14.12 15.49
C SER A 221 17.10 -14.01 16.81
N ARG A 222 17.35 -14.97 17.72
CA ARG A 222 16.73 -14.99 19.06
C ARG A 222 16.91 -13.66 19.81
N TYR A 223 18.09 -13.05 19.67
CA TYR A 223 18.42 -11.79 20.34
C TYR A 223 17.74 -10.56 19.73
N ARG A 224 17.23 -10.67 18.51
CA ARG A 224 16.58 -9.56 17.82
C ARG A 224 15.06 -9.66 17.77
N PHE A 225 14.48 -10.75 18.28
CA PHE A 225 13.06 -11.00 18.17
C PHE A 225 12.20 -9.98 18.92
N ASP A 226 12.62 -9.59 20.14
CA ASP A 226 11.87 -8.62 20.93
C ASP A 226 11.97 -7.21 20.35
N GLU A 227 13.16 -6.78 19.92
CA GLU A 227 13.39 -5.54 19.20
C GLU A 227 12.55 -5.48 17.90
N PHE A 228 12.55 -6.58 17.15
CA PHE A 228 11.74 -6.71 15.94
C PHE A 228 10.25 -6.51 16.21
N LYS A 229 9.69 -7.12 17.26
CA LYS A 229 8.27 -6.94 17.59
C LYS A 229 7.92 -5.49 17.90
N GLU A 230 8.76 -4.81 18.67
CA GLU A 230 8.55 -3.40 19.01
C GLU A 230 8.58 -2.53 17.75
N GLU A 231 9.59 -2.70 16.91
CA GLU A 231 9.71 -1.93 15.66
C GLU A 231 8.60 -2.26 14.66
N TYR A 232 8.15 -3.50 14.58
CA TYR A 232 7.04 -3.90 13.71
C TYR A 232 5.70 -3.31 14.17
N ILE A 233 5.45 -3.24 15.49
CA ILE A 233 4.27 -2.56 16.04
C ILE A 233 4.33 -1.06 15.76
N LYS A 234 5.48 -0.40 15.96
CA LYS A 234 5.66 1.02 15.63
C LYS A 234 5.45 1.28 14.14
N PHE A 235 6.01 0.42 13.28
CA PHE A 235 5.85 0.53 11.83
C PHE A 235 4.38 0.59 11.43
N TRP A 236 3.55 -0.31 11.93
CA TRP A 236 2.12 -0.31 11.66
C TRP A 236 1.34 0.81 12.37
N SER A 237 1.76 1.22 13.56
CA SER A 237 1.13 2.34 14.29
C SER A 237 1.35 3.68 13.58
N ASN A 238 2.44 3.85 12.85
CA ASN A 238 2.71 5.04 12.06
C ASN A 238 1.99 5.04 10.71
N MET A 239 1.42 3.91 10.30
CA MET A 239 0.61 3.78 9.08
C MET A 239 -0.90 3.91 9.35
N LEU A 240 -1.32 3.85 10.61
CA LEU A 240 -2.72 4.05 11.06
C LEU A 240 -2.99 5.50 11.41
#